data_f08f2a9add3ec020f593eba817a36680
#
_entry.id   f08f2a9add3ec020f593eba817a36680
#
_cell.length_a   1.000
_cell.length_b   1.000
_cell.length_c   1.000
_cell.angle_alpha   90.00
_cell.angle_beta   90.00
_cell.angle_gamma   90.00
#
_symmetry.space_group_name_H-M   'P 1'
#
loop_
_entity.id
_entity.type
_entity.pdbx_description
1 polymer ?
#
loop_
_entity_poly.entity_id
_entity_poly.type
_entity_poly.pdbx_seq_one_letter_code
_entity_poly.pdbx_strand_id
1 'polypeptide(L)'
;MARNLQAKLPPSDTLRVYDINSVSVEKFANDTKALSGGASVHVAANAREAAEHSATTITVLPDSVHVNNVMGQILKPPLSESVVANPDRLFIDCSTIDPSSSREVANAFHATQQGKFVDAPMSGGVVGAEAGTLTFMLGAADSMISRVEPVLMMMGRKVVHCGPQSAGLSAKLANNYLLAINNIATAEAMNLGMKWGLDPKVLSNLINISTGKCWPSEVNNPVKGVVDGAPSSRDYSGGFGVHLMRKDLNLAITAAAEAGARLELGNRAKEVYEAAEQQEDCKGRDFSVIYRYLGGAE
;
A
#
# COMPACT_ATOMS: atom_id res chain seq x y z
N MET A 1 4.08 4.96 9.43
CA MET A 1 3.04 4.28 10.20
C MET A 1 3.45 4.09 11.65
N ALA A 2 4.48 3.33 11.99
CA ALA A 2 4.90 3.08 13.38
C ALA A 2 5.12 4.36 14.21
N ARG A 3 5.71 5.42 13.63
CA ARG A 3 5.86 6.73 14.31
C ARG A 3 4.52 7.35 14.69
N ASN A 4 3.52 7.26 13.82
CA ASN A 4 2.20 7.81 14.11
C ASN A 4 1.47 7.01 15.20
N LEU A 5 1.63 5.68 15.20
CA LEU A 5 1.11 4.84 16.29
C LEU A 5 1.78 5.17 17.62
N GLN A 6 3.13 5.19 17.64
CA GLN A 6 3.89 5.50 18.84
C GLN A 6 3.44 6.84 19.47
N ALA A 7 3.29 7.88 18.63
CA ALA A 7 2.93 9.21 19.10
C ALA A 7 1.48 9.34 19.60
N LYS A 8 0.56 8.52 19.10
CA LYS A 8 -0.87 8.60 19.41
C LYS A 8 -1.37 7.56 20.41
N LEU A 9 -0.61 6.50 20.64
CA LEU A 9 -0.91 5.53 21.71
C LEU A 9 -0.62 6.13 23.09
N PRO A 10 -1.39 5.73 24.13
CA PRO A 10 -1.15 6.17 25.50
C PRO A 10 0.27 5.82 26.00
N PRO A 11 0.88 6.60 26.90
CA PRO A 11 2.18 6.28 27.49
C PRO A 11 2.21 4.96 28.29
N SER A 12 1.04 4.47 28.71
CA SER A 12 0.89 3.16 29.37
C SER A 12 1.05 1.98 28.43
N ASP A 13 0.95 2.21 27.11
CA ASP A 13 0.99 1.16 26.11
C ASP A 13 2.44 0.88 25.68
N THR A 14 2.65 -0.29 25.08
CA THR A 14 3.92 -0.68 24.47
C THR A 14 3.71 -0.98 23.00
N LEU A 15 4.43 -0.26 22.14
CA LEU A 15 4.51 -0.56 20.72
C LEU A 15 5.66 -1.55 20.47
N ARG A 16 5.34 -2.80 20.14
CA ARG A 16 6.32 -3.81 19.75
C ARG A 16 6.57 -3.72 18.26
N VAL A 17 7.85 -3.66 17.87
CA VAL A 17 8.25 -3.51 16.47
C VAL A 17 9.21 -4.61 16.06
N TYR A 18 9.03 -5.10 14.84
CA TYR A 18 9.93 -6.04 14.19
C TYR A 18 10.03 -5.72 12.69
N ASP A 19 11.22 -5.76 12.16
CA ASP A 19 11.53 -5.70 10.72
C ASP A 19 12.81 -6.53 10.48
N ILE A 20 12.97 -7.10 9.29
CA ILE A 20 14.20 -7.77 8.88
C ILE A 20 15.37 -6.79 8.77
N ASN A 21 15.10 -5.50 8.58
CA ASN A 21 16.08 -4.42 8.61
C ASN A 21 16.27 -3.93 10.06
N SER A 22 17.14 -4.60 10.82
CA SER A 22 17.44 -4.28 12.22
C SER A 22 17.91 -2.83 12.41
N VAL A 23 18.68 -2.29 11.46
CA VAL A 23 19.17 -0.90 11.52
C VAL A 23 18.01 0.10 11.54
N SER A 24 16.99 -0.12 10.72
CA SER A 24 15.80 0.74 10.69
C SER A 24 14.98 0.65 11.98
N VAL A 25 14.85 -0.55 12.55
CA VAL A 25 14.14 -0.78 13.81
C VAL A 25 14.86 -0.14 14.99
N GLU A 26 16.17 -0.34 15.10
CA GLU A 26 17.01 0.25 16.15
C GLU A 26 17.02 1.77 16.07
N LYS A 27 17.14 2.33 14.86
CA LYS A 27 17.03 3.77 14.64
C LYS A 27 15.69 4.30 15.12
N PHE A 28 14.58 3.64 14.73
CA PHE A 28 13.24 4.03 15.16
C PHE A 28 13.11 4.01 16.70
N ALA A 29 13.56 2.93 17.34
CA ALA A 29 13.52 2.80 18.80
C ALA A 29 14.35 3.89 19.50
N ASN A 30 15.54 4.22 18.97
CA ASN A 30 16.39 5.28 19.53
C ASN A 30 15.79 6.67 19.32
N ASP A 31 15.26 6.96 18.12
CA ASP A 31 14.60 8.24 17.83
C ASP A 31 13.39 8.49 18.78
N THR A 32 12.68 7.44 19.14
CA THR A 32 11.49 7.56 20.01
C THR A 32 11.82 7.65 21.49
N LYS A 33 12.97 7.15 21.95
CA LYS A 33 13.41 7.31 23.37
C LYS A 33 13.56 8.75 23.81
N ALA A 34 13.88 9.66 22.87
CA ALA A 34 14.05 11.08 23.14
C ALA A 34 12.72 11.86 23.17
N LEU A 35 11.59 11.22 22.83
CA LEU A 35 10.28 11.86 22.79
C LEU A 35 9.62 11.82 24.16
N SER A 36 9.02 12.93 24.58
CA SER A 36 8.38 13.09 25.89
C SER A 36 6.94 12.56 25.95
N GLY A 37 6.47 11.79 24.95
CA GLY A 37 5.09 11.30 24.90
C GLY A 37 4.91 10.08 24.01
N GLY A 38 3.70 9.50 24.07
CA GLY A 38 3.34 8.31 23.30
C GLY A 38 3.79 7.00 23.97
N ALA A 39 3.53 5.88 23.29
CA ALA A 39 3.83 4.55 23.79
C ALA A 39 5.33 4.28 23.89
N SER A 40 5.73 3.45 24.85
CA SER A 40 7.10 2.89 24.89
C SER A 40 7.33 1.98 23.69
N VAL A 41 8.57 1.92 23.16
CA VAL A 41 8.93 1.08 22.04
C VAL A 41 9.77 -0.11 22.51
N HIS A 42 9.34 -1.31 22.15
CA HIS A 42 10.07 -2.56 22.36
C HIS A 42 10.44 -3.19 21.02
N VAL A 43 11.71 -3.48 20.82
CA VAL A 43 12.20 -4.20 19.64
C VAL A 43 12.10 -5.69 19.89
N ALA A 44 11.22 -6.36 19.15
CA ALA A 44 11.05 -7.81 19.25
C ALA A 44 12.12 -8.56 18.43
N ALA A 45 12.51 -9.73 18.89
CA ALA A 45 13.50 -10.56 18.22
C ALA A 45 12.99 -11.21 16.92
N ASN A 46 11.66 -11.39 16.83
CA ASN A 46 11.00 -11.95 15.65
C ASN A 46 9.52 -11.56 15.60
N ALA A 47 8.87 -11.86 14.46
CA ALA A 47 7.46 -11.53 14.23
C ALA A 47 6.52 -12.21 15.23
N ARG A 48 6.83 -13.44 15.64
CA ARG A 48 6.01 -14.18 16.61
C ARG A 48 6.05 -13.53 17.98
N GLU A 49 7.22 -13.17 18.50
CA GLU A 49 7.35 -12.46 19.79
C GLU A 49 6.58 -11.15 19.77
N ALA A 50 6.69 -10.38 18.67
CA ALA A 50 5.92 -9.15 18.54
C ALA A 50 4.40 -9.40 18.63
N ALA A 51 3.90 -10.45 17.97
CA ALA A 51 2.49 -10.78 17.92
C ALA A 51 1.95 -11.42 19.21
N GLU A 52 2.71 -12.34 19.84
CA GLU A 52 2.28 -13.05 21.05
C GLU A 52 1.97 -12.11 22.20
N HIS A 53 2.72 -11.04 22.31
CA HIS A 53 2.60 -10.05 23.39
C HIS A 53 1.78 -8.81 23.01
N SER A 54 1.01 -8.88 21.90
CA SER A 54 0.21 -7.76 21.42
C SER A 54 -1.27 -8.12 21.31
N ALA A 55 -2.14 -7.22 21.78
CA ALA A 55 -3.58 -7.32 21.58
C ALA A 55 -3.99 -7.00 20.14
N THR A 56 -3.22 -6.14 19.49
CA THR A 56 -3.39 -5.77 18.08
C THR A 56 -2.05 -5.84 17.36
N THR A 57 -1.99 -6.55 16.25
CA THR A 57 -0.82 -6.68 15.39
C THR A 57 -1.13 -6.09 14.01
N ILE A 58 -0.24 -5.24 13.51
CA ILE A 58 -0.35 -4.64 12.17
C ILE A 58 0.82 -5.13 11.33
N THR A 59 0.53 -5.62 10.13
CA THR A 59 1.55 -6.06 9.18
C THR A 59 1.56 -5.19 7.92
N VAL A 60 2.77 -4.93 7.40
CA VAL A 60 3.00 -4.24 6.13
C VAL A 60 4.16 -4.95 5.45
N LEU A 61 3.85 -5.82 4.54
CA LEU A 61 4.81 -6.74 3.92
C LEU A 61 4.77 -6.60 2.39
N PRO A 62 5.86 -6.97 1.69
CA PRO A 62 6.00 -6.70 0.26
C PRO A 62 4.99 -7.41 -0.63
N ASP A 63 4.71 -8.69 -0.34
CA ASP A 63 3.87 -9.56 -1.18
C ASP A 63 3.25 -10.72 -0.39
N SER A 64 2.47 -11.57 -1.09
CA SER A 64 1.75 -12.71 -0.52
C SER A 64 2.66 -13.76 0.08
N VAL A 65 3.86 -13.98 -0.49
CA VAL A 65 4.83 -14.96 0.03
C VAL A 65 5.33 -14.51 1.41
N HIS A 66 5.65 -13.23 1.55
CA HIS A 66 6.10 -12.66 2.83
C HIS A 66 4.98 -12.69 3.87
N VAL A 67 3.73 -12.35 3.48
CA VAL A 67 2.58 -12.41 4.39
C VAL A 67 2.37 -13.85 4.87
N ASN A 68 2.30 -14.82 3.97
CA ASN A 68 2.11 -16.22 4.33
C ASN A 68 3.22 -16.75 5.24
N ASN A 69 4.48 -16.39 4.97
CA ASN A 69 5.61 -16.80 5.80
C ASN A 69 5.54 -16.21 7.21
N VAL A 70 5.27 -14.90 7.33
CA VAL A 70 5.18 -14.22 8.63
C VAL A 70 3.98 -14.73 9.43
N MET A 71 2.82 -14.88 8.80
CA MET A 71 1.63 -15.42 9.47
C MET A 71 1.81 -16.89 9.86
N GLY A 72 2.49 -17.68 9.02
CA GLY A 72 2.89 -19.06 9.37
C GLY A 72 3.81 -19.13 10.58
N GLN A 73 4.76 -18.20 10.72
CA GLN A 73 5.61 -18.10 11.92
C GLN A 73 4.82 -17.69 13.16
N ILE A 74 3.84 -16.79 13.03
CA ILE A 74 2.98 -16.34 14.12
C ILE A 74 2.07 -17.48 14.60
N LEU A 75 1.51 -18.27 13.69
CA LEU A 75 0.55 -19.33 14.01
C LEU A 75 1.19 -20.66 14.41
N LYS A 76 2.45 -20.92 14.01
CA LYS A 76 3.17 -22.18 14.24
C LYS A 76 4.56 -21.92 14.85
N PRO A 77 5.03 -22.76 15.74
CA PRO A 77 4.37 -23.85 16.45
C PRO A 77 3.24 -23.32 17.36
N PRO A 78 2.54 -24.18 18.12
CA PRO A 78 1.59 -23.74 19.14
C PRO A 78 2.16 -22.63 20.03
N LEU A 79 1.32 -21.76 20.56
CA LEU A 79 1.74 -20.70 21.48
C LEU A 79 2.59 -21.29 22.62
N SER A 80 3.57 -20.53 23.11
CA SER A 80 4.34 -20.93 24.28
C SER A 80 3.41 -21.16 25.49
N GLU A 81 3.81 -22.00 26.45
CA GLU A 81 2.99 -22.31 27.62
C GLU A 81 2.61 -21.07 28.45
N SER A 82 3.41 -19.99 28.32
CA SER A 82 3.15 -18.71 28.99
C SER A 82 2.11 -17.83 28.27
N VAL A 83 1.72 -18.16 27.05
CA VAL A 83 0.80 -17.37 26.23
C VAL A 83 -0.43 -18.21 25.89
N VAL A 84 -1.56 -17.85 26.51
CA VAL A 84 -2.84 -18.49 26.23
C VAL A 84 -3.36 -18.04 24.88
N ALA A 85 -3.90 -18.98 24.08
CA ALA A 85 -4.59 -18.65 22.84
C ALA A 85 -5.70 -17.63 23.14
N ASN A 86 -5.69 -16.50 22.42
CA ASN A 86 -6.69 -15.48 22.58
C ASN A 86 -7.37 -15.21 21.23
N PRO A 87 -8.60 -15.73 21.02
CA PRO A 87 -9.34 -15.55 19.77
C PRO A 87 -9.74 -14.10 19.52
N ASP A 88 -9.62 -13.23 20.51
CA ASP A 88 -9.95 -11.83 20.41
C ASP A 88 -8.74 -10.94 20.03
N ARG A 89 -7.54 -11.50 19.86
CA ARG A 89 -6.44 -10.70 19.29
C ARG A 89 -6.81 -10.23 17.88
N LEU A 90 -6.39 -9.03 17.54
CA LEU A 90 -6.67 -8.43 16.23
C LEU A 90 -5.42 -8.40 15.37
N PHE A 91 -5.53 -8.91 14.15
CA PHE A 91 -4.49 -8.83 13.13
C PHE A 91 -5.01 -7.99 11.96
N ILE A 92 -4.32 -6.89 11.66
CA ILE A 92 -4.65 -5.97 10.58
C ILE A 92 -3.53 -6.04 9.55
N ASP A 93 -3.79 -6.66 8.41
CA ASP A 93 -2.81 -6.69 7.33
C ASP A 93 -3.03 -5.50 6.37
N CYS A 94 -2.06 -4.59 6.35
CA CYS A 94 -2.05 -3.43 5.46
C CYS A 94 -1.23 -3.69 4.17
N SER A 95 -0.76 -4.91 3.96
CA SER A 95 -0.04 -5.31 2.74
C SER A 95 -0.96 -5.29 1.52
N THR A 96 -0.39 -5.14 0.33
CA THR A 96 -1.14 -5.33 -0.93
C THR A 96 -0.77 -6.69 -1.51
N ILE A 97 -1.65 -7.66 -1.31
CA ILE A 97 -1.53 -9.05 -1.74
C ILE A 97 -2.78 -9.48 -2.53
N ASP A 98 -2.78 -10.70 -3.05
CA ASP A 98 -3.98 -11.24 -3.69
C ASP A 98 -5.09 -11.55 -2.67
N PRO A 99 -6.36 -11.37 -3.06
CA PRO A 99 -7.50 -11.59 -2.17
C PRO A 99 -7.65 -13.06 -1.72
N SER A 100 -7.20 -14.04 -2.52
CA SER A 100 -7.27 -15.46 -2.17
C SER A 100 -6.31 -15.80 -1.03
N SER A 101 -5.05 -15.37 -1.11
CA SER A 101 -4.07 -15.51 0.00
C SER A 101 -4.57 -14.86 1.29
N SER A 102 -5.18 -13.68 1.20
CA SER A 102 -5.75 -13.01 2.38
C SER A 102 -6.86 -13.84 3.04
N ARG A 103 -7.73 -14.47 2.25
CA ARG A 103 -8.78 -15.37 2.78
C ARG A 103 -8.19 -16.62 3.43
N GLU A 104 -7.15 -17.20 2.83
CA GLU A 104 -6.47 -18.37 3.39
C GLU A 104 -5.85 -18.05 4.75
N VAL A 105 -5.18 -16.91 4.88
CA VAL A 105 -4.64 -16.43 6.17
C VAL A 105 -5.76 -16.24 7.20
N ALA A 106 -6.85 -15.56 6.83
CA ALA A 106 -7.99 -15.35 7.72
C ALA A 106 -8.57 -16.68 8.22
N ASN A 107 -8.71 -17.68 7.33
CA ASN A 107 -9.18 -19.03 7.67
C ASN A 107 -8.20 -19.73 8.64
N ALA A 108 -6.89 -19.58 8.46
CA ALA A 108 -5.89 -20.14 9.36
C ALA A 108 -5.97 -19.54 10.78
N PHE A 109 -6.18 -18.22 10.90
CA PHE A 109 -6.43 -17.58 12.19
C PHE A 109 -7.70 -18.07 12.87
N HIS A 110 -8.77 -18.24 12.09
CA HIS A 110 -10.03 -18.77 12.59
C HIS A 110 -9.87 -20.23 13.08
N ALA A 111 -9.24 -21.08 12.28
CA ALA A 111 -9.05 -22.50 12.62
C ALA A 111 -8.15 -22.72 13.85
N THR A 112 -7.16 -21.85 14.07
CA THR A 112 -6.23 -21.95 15.21
C THR A 112 -6.72 -21.23 16.46
N GLN A 113 -7.82 -20.48 16.39
CA GLN A 113 -8.36 -19.64 17.48
C GLN A 113 -7.33 -18.66 18.07
N GLN A 114 -6.36 -18.19 17.27
CA GLN A 114 -5.30 -17.31 17.72
C GLN A 114 -5.56 -15.83 17.47
N GLY A 115 -6.70 -15.48 16.90
CA GLY A 115 -7.11 -14.09 16.68
C GLY A 115 -8.11 -13.92 15.55
N LYS A 116 -8.43 -12.67 15.27
CA LYS A 116 -9.27 -12.23 14.14
C LYS A 116 -8.38 -11.48 13.15
N PHE A 117 -8.46 -11.83 11.89
CA PHE A 117 -7.67 -11.23 10.81
C PHE A 117 -8.55 -10.38 9.91
N VAL A 118 -8.08 -9.19 9.52
CA VAL A 118 -8.73 -8.29 8.58
C VAL A 118 -7.70 -7.74 7.60
N ASP A 119 -8.12 -7.44 6.38
CA ASP A 119 -7.32 -6.75 5.39
C ASP A 119 -7.64 -5.24 5.36
N ALA A 120 -6.61 -4.43 5.35
CA ALA A 120 -6.72 -2.97 5.32
C ALA A 120 -5.61 -2.35 4.46
N PRO A 121 -5.49 -2.71 3.17
CA PRO A 121 -4.53 -2.08 2.30
C PRO A 121 -4.77 -0.57 2.22
N MET A 122 -3.70 0.17 1.89
CA MET A 122 -3.68 1.62 2.03
C MET A 122 -3.29 2.34 0.73
N SER A 123 -3.67 3.60 0.67
CA SER A 123 -3.26 4.57 -0.35
C SER A 123 -2.77 5.85 0.30
N GLY A 124 -1.79 6.54 -0.34
CA GLY A 124 -1.19 7.80 0.14
C GLY A 124 0.32 7.82 0.07
N GLY A 125 0.97 6.70 -0.24
CA GLY A 125 2.43 6.57 -0.38
C GLY A 125 3.21 6.91 0.88
N VAL A 126 4.51 7.14 0.73
CA VAL A 126 5.42 7.48 1.85
C VAL A 126 5.02 8.79 2.51
N VAL A 127 4.67 9.81 1.71
CA VAL A 127 4.25 11.13 2.21
C VAL A 127 3.01 11.01 3.10
N GLY A 128 2.00 10.25 2.66
CA GLY A 128 0.80 10.01 3.45
C GLY A 128 1.09 9.20 4.72
N ALA A 129 2.02 8.24 4.64
CA ALA A 129 2.43 7.44 5.80
C ALA A 129 3.18 8.28 6.85
N GLU A 130 4.03 9.21 6.42
CA GLU A 130 4.74 10.14 7.31
C GLU A 130 3.77 11.14 7.96
N ALA A 131 2.91 11.75 7.16
CA ALA A 131 1.94 12.73 7.62
C ALA A 131 0.77 12.13 8.44
N GLY A 132 0.61 10.79 8.47
CA GLY A 132 -0.55 10.15 9.11
C GLY A 132 -1.87 10.41 8.37
N THR A 133 -1.82 10.56 7.06
CA THR A 133 -2.96 10.91 6.20
C THR A 133 -3.35 9.81 5.22
N LEU A 134 -2.95 8.57 5.49
CA LEU A 134 -3.31 7.42 4.67
C LEU A 134 -4.83 7.24 4.55
N THR A 135 -5.26 6.71 3.43
CA THR A 135 -6.62 6.16 3.26
C THR A 135 -6.52 4.65 3.31
N PHE A 136 -7.25 4.02 4.22
CA PHE A 136 -7.33 2.57 4.35
C PHE A 136 -8.62 2.04 3.71
N MET A 137 -8.51 0.91 3.04
CA MET A 137 -9.60 0.17 2.42
C MET A 137 -9.84 -1.08 3.26
N LEU A 138 -10.82 -1.03 4.15
CA LEU A 138 -11.06 -2.10 5.13
C LEU A 138 -11.93 -3.21 4.57
N GLY A 139 -11.42 -4.43 4.58
CA GLY A 139 -12.15 -5.68 4.37
C GLY A 139 -12.34 -6.41 5.70
N ALA A 140 -13.54 -6.35 6.26
CA ALA A 140 -13.88 -6.94 7.55
C ALA A 140 -15.38 -7.14 7.69
N ALA A 141 -15.80 -8.03 8.62
CA ALA A 141 -17.20 -8.08 9.02
C ALA A 141 -17.62 -6.76 9.71
N ASP A 142 -18.88 -6.35 9.55
CA ASP A 142 -19.41 -5.10 10.11
C ASP A 142 -19.16 -4.97 11.62
N SER A 143 -19.26 -6.08 12.35
CA SER A 143 -18.99 -6.13 13.80
C SER A 143 -17.56 -5.78 14.20
N MET A 144 -16.62 -5.79 13.26
CA MET A 144 -15.21 -5.49 13.50
C MET A 144 -14.85 -4.02 13.26
N ILE A 145 -15.69 -3.26 12.55
CA ILE A 145 -15.38 -1.89 12.14
C ILE A 145 -15.05 -1.00 13.34
N SER A 146 -15.90 -1.01 14.34
CA SER A 146 -15.72 -0.19 15.57
C SER A 146 -14.43 -0.47 16.33
N ARG A 147 -13.85 -1.66 16.16
CA ARG A 147 -12.59 -2.05 16.77
C ARG A 147 -11.38 -1.72 15.90
N VAL A 148 -11.51 -1.83 14.58
CA VAL A 148 -10.40 -1.66 13.63
C VAL A 148 -10.19 -0.19 13.27
N GLU A 149 -11.26 0.55 13.01
CA GLU A 149 -11.21 1.93 12.53
C GLU A 149 -10.40 2.87 13.45
N PRO A 150 -10.56 2.86 14.79
CA PRO A 150 -9.76 3.73 15.66
C PRO A 150 -8.25 3.48 15.55
N VAL A 151 -7.84 2.23 15.35
CA VAL A 151 -6.42 1.86 15.17
C VAL A 151 -5.89 2.42 13.85
N LEU A 152 -6.63 2.24 12.74
CA LEU A 152 -6.25 2.74 11.43
C LEU A 152 -6.21 4.28 11.39
N MET A 153 -7.13 4.95 12.09
CA MET A 153 -7.18 6.41 12.17
C MET A 153 -6.00 7.03 12.95
N MET A 154 -5.25 6.23 13.71
CA MET A 154 -3.97 6.69 14.25
C MET A 154 -2.91 6.90 13.15
N MET A 155 -3.04 6.24 12.00
CA MET A 155 -2.07 6.28 10.90
C MET A 155 -2.62 6.92 9.63
N GLY A 156 -3.90 7.19 9.58
CA GLY A 156 -4.59 7.72 8.42
C GLY A 156 -5.60 8.82 8.75
N ARG A 157 -6.20 9.34 7.70
CA ARG A 157 -7.29 10.33 7.79
C ARG A 157 -8.65 9.76 7.37
N LYS A 158 -8.68 8.58 6.75
CA LYS A 158 -9.90 7.98 6.24
C LYS A 158 -9.81 6.45 6.24
N VAL A 159 -10.86 5.82 6.71
CA VAL A 159 -11.11 4.38 6.55
C VAL A 159 -12.36 4.22 5.70
N VAL A 160 -12.28 3.41 4.65
CA VAL A 160 -13.41 3.05 3.80
C VAL A 160 -13.69 1.57 4.02
N HIS A 161 -14.82 1.24 4.61
CA HIS A 161 -15.28 -0.14 4.70
C HIS A 161 -15.76 -0.60 3.32
N CYS A 162 -15.07 -1.59 2.77
CA CYS A 162 -15.30 -2.08 1.40
C CYS A 162 -16.18 -3.34 1.37
N GLY A 163 -16.47 -3.93 2.52
CA GLY A 163 -17.24 -5.18 2.62
C GLY A 163 -16.51 -6.24 3.47
N PRO A 164 -16.85 -7.53 3.31
CA PRO A 164 -16.29 -8.62 4.11
C PRO A 164 -14.79 -8.81 3.85
N GLN A 165 -14.20 -9.82 4.50
CA GLN A 165 -12.79 -10.20 4.36
C GLN A 165 -12.35 -10.22 2.89
N SER A 166 -11.21 -9.62 2.58
CA SER A 166 -10.58 -9.40 1.26
C SER A 166 -11.25 -8.33 0.38
N ALA A 167 -12.35 -7.72 0.81
CA ALA A 167 -12.99 -6.64 0.04
C ALA A 167 -12.11 -5.38 -0.03
N GLY A 168 -11.31 -5.09 0.99
CA GLY A 168 -10.34 -4.00 0.97
C GLY A 168 -9.28 -4.19 -0.12
N LEU A 169 -8.72 -5.40 -0.21
CA LEU A 169 -7.76 -5.76 -1.26
C LEU A 169 -8.41 -5.70 -2.65
N SER A 170 -9.62 -6.24 -2.82
CA SER A 170 -10.33 -6.18 -4.09
C SER A 170 -10.56 -4.73 -4.53
N ALA A 171 -10.98 -3.85 -3.63
CA ALA A 171 -11.15 -2.43 -3.90
C ALA A 171 -9.81 -1.74 -4.26
N LYS A 172 -8.74 -2.06 -3.52
CA LYS A 172 -7.39 -1.54 -3.80
C LYS A 172 -6.90 -1.96 -5.18
N LEU A 173 -7.02 -3.23 -5.54
CA LEU A 173 -6.57 -3.75 -6.82
C LEU A 173 -7.38 -3.20 -8.00
N ALA A 174 -8.70 -3.07 -7.86
CA ALA A 174 -9.54 -2.44 -8.88
C ALA A 174 -9.16 -0.97 -9.10
N ASN A 175 -8.91 -0.21 -8.01
CA ASN A 175 -8.44 1.17 -8.10
C ASN A 175 -7.07 1.26 -8.78
N ASN A 176 -6.13 0.40 -8.41
CA ASN A 176 -4.77 0.46 -8.96
C ASN A 176 -4.69 -0.05 -10.39
N TYR A 177 -5.56 -0.98 -10.80
CA TYR A 177 -5.75 -1.32 -12.21
C TYR A 177 -6.17 -0.09 -13.02
N LEU A 178 -7.22 0.61 -12.57
CA LEU A 178 -7.67 1.84 -13.25
C LEU A 178 -6.56 2.91 -13.27
N LEU A 179 -5.84 3.08 -12.16
CA LEU A 179 -4.73 4.03 -12.06
C LEU A 179 -3.61 3.69 -13.05
N ALA A 180 -3.25 2.41 -13.20
CA ALA A 180 -2.22 1.97 -14.14
C ALA A 180 -2.59 2.31 -15.60
N ILE A 181 -3.84 2.05 -16.00
CA ILE A 181 -4.33 2.37 -17.35
C ILE A 181 -4.37 3.89 -17.57
N ASN A 182 -4.92 4.64 -16.62
CA ASN A 182 -5.01 6.09 -16.71
C ASN A 182 -3.63 6.76 -16.81
N ASN A 183 -2.62 6.22 -16.12
CA ASN A 183 -1.26 6.74 -16.19
C ASN A 183 -0.66 6.57 -17.60
N ILE A 184 -0.80 5.39 -18.20
CA ILE A 184 -0.35 5.15 -19.59
C ILE A 184 -1.09 6.08 -20.54
N ALA A 185 -2.43 6.12 -20.47
CA ALA A 185 -3.25 6.95 -21.32
C ALA A 185 -2.93 8.45 -21.21
N THR A 186 -2.67 8.93 -19.98
CA THR A 186 -2.24 10.31 -19.74
C THR A 186 -0.88 10.59 -20.36
N ALA A 187 0.08 9.68 -20.19
CA ALA A 187 1.41 9.81 -20.78
C ALA A 187 1.35 9.86 -22.31
N GLU A 188 0.57 8.99 -22.93
CA GLU A 188 0.34 8.97 -24.38
C GLU A 188 -0.34 10.27 -24.86
N ALA A 189 -1.41 10.71 -24.18
CA ALA A 189 -2.15 11.91 -24.56
C ALA A 189 -1.29 13.18 -24.48
N MET A 190 -0.51 13.31 -23.40
CA MET A 190 0.41 14.45 -23.23
C MET A 190 1.51 14.42 -24.30
N ASN A 191 2.13 13.27 -24.55
CA ASN A 191 3.16 13.14 -25.60
C ASN A 191 2.60 13.45 -27.00
N LEU A 192 1.42 12.95 -27.32
CA LEU A 192 0.75 13.19 -28.59
C LEU A 192 0.44 14.69 -28.80
N GLY A 193 -0.17 15.33 -27.81
CA GLY A 193 -0.52 16.74 -27.89
C GLY A 193 0.70 17.65 -28.04
N MET A 194 1.78 17.35 -27.30
CA MET A 194 3.03 18.10 -27.44
C MET A 194 3.69 17.91 -28.81
N LYS A 195 3.62 16.71 -29.38
CA LYS A 195 4.06 16.47 -30.78
C LYS A 195 3.24 17.21 -31.82
N TRP A 196 1.98 17.54 -31.52
CA TRP A 196 1.14 18.43 -32.32
C TRP A 196 1.41 19.92 -32.07
N GLY A 197 2.35 20.26 -31.19
CA GLY A 197 2.75 21.62 -30.89
C GLY A 197 1.95 22.32 -29.80
N LEU A 198 1.14 21.57 -29.03
CA LEU A 198 0.39 22.16 -27.91
C LEU A 198 1.32 22.42 -26.73
N ASP A 199 1.09 23.54 -26.06
CA ASP A 199 1.74 23.82 -24.77
C ASP A 199 1.25 22.82 -23.73
N PRO A 200 2.16 22.18 -22.97
CA PRO A 200 1.80 21.12 -22.03
C PRO A 200 0.90 21.59 -20.88
N LYS A 201 1.04 22.84 -20.41
CA LYS A 201 0.18 23.39 -19.36
C LYS A 201 -1.22 23.67 -19.87
N VAL A 202 -1.33 24.21 -21.11
CA VAL A 202 -2.62 24.43 -21.75
C VAL A 202 -3.33 23.10 -21.98
N LEU A 203 -2.62 22.08 -22.48
CA LEU A 203 -3.17 20.75 -22.72
C LEU A 203 -3.64 20.09 -21.40
N SER A 204 -2.80 20.12 -20.37
CA SER A 204 -3.15 19.56 -19.06
C SER A 204 -4.36 20.26 -18.44
N ASN A 205 -4.43 21.60 -18.53
CA ASN A 205 -5.57 22.35 -18.05
C ASN A 205 -6.85 21.97 -18.82
N LEU A 206 -6.79 21.87 -20.15
CA LEU A 206 -7.91 21.43 -20.97
C LEU A 206 -8.41 20.04 -20.56
N ILE A 207 -7.50 19.06 -20.40
CA ILE A 207 -7.83 17.70 -19.96
C ILE A 207 -8.55 17.75 -18.60
N ASN A 208 -8.03 18.55 -17.66
CA ASN A 208 -8.53 18.58 -16.28
C ASN A 208 -9.86 19.32 -16.10
N ILE A 209 -10.27 20.20 -17.04
CA ILE A 209 -11.61 20.81 -17.06
C ILE A 209 -12.59 20.10 -18.00
N SER A 210 -12.12 19.04 -18.67
CA SER A 210 -12.92 18.28 -19.64
C SER A 210 -13.07 16.81 -19.21
N THR A 211 -13.56 15.97 -20.11
CA THR A 211 -13.93 14.57 -19.83
C THR A 211 -12.74 13.62 -19.68
N GLY A 212 -11.54 14.02 -20.02
CA GLY A 212 -10.31 13.24 -19.88
C GLY A 212 -9.68 13.29 -18.49
N LYS A 213 -10.23 14.07 -17.56
CA LYS A 213 -9.67 14.25 -16.20
C LYS A 213 -9.52 12.93 -15.46
N CYS A 214 -8.34 12.74 -14.87
CA CYS A 214 -8.04 11.64 -13.95
C CYS A 214 -6.94 12.06 -12.96
N TRP A 215 -6.64 11.20 -11.96
CA TRP A 215 -5.60 11.52 -10.98
C TRP A 215 -4.21 11.73 -11.60
N PRO A 216 -3.74 10.90 -12.59
CA PRO A 216 -2.49 11.17 -13.30
C PRO A 216 -2.48 12.51 -14.03
N SER A 217 -3.58 12.95 -14.63
CA SER A 217 -3.61 14.22 -15.34
C SER A 217 -3.56 15.45 -14.41
N GLU A 218 -4.19 15.36 -13.23
CA GLU A 218 -4.36 16.49 -12.32
C GLU A 218 -3.27 16.59 -11.25
N VAL A 219 -2.84 15.45 -10.68
CA VAL A 219 -1.98 15.41 -9.48
C VAL A 219 -0.60 14.88 -9.79
N ASN A 220 -0.48 13.80 -10.58
CA ASN A 220 0.78 13.15 -10.92
C ASN A 220 1.10 13.27 -12.42
N ASN A 221 0.96 14.49 -12.97
CA ASN A 221 1.19 14.69 -14.40
C ASN A 221 2.62 14.28 -14.78
N PRO A 222 2.78 13.46 -15.84
CA PRO A 222 4.07 12.90 -16.20
C PRO A 222 5.02 13.91 -16.87
N VAL A 223 4.52 15.10 -17.26
CA VAL A 223 5.34 16.12 -17.92
C VAL A 223 5.92 17.08 -16.89
N LYS A 224 7.23 17.27 -16.95
CA LYS A 224 7.96 18.17 -16.05
C LYS A 224 7.42 19.61 -16.12
N GLY A 225 7.21 20.20 -14.94
CA GLY A 225 6.78 21.61 -14.81
C GLY A 225 5.30 21.85 -15.08
N VAL A 226 4.50 20.82 -15.35
CA VAL A 226 3.03 20.94 -15.50
C VAL A 226 2.35 21.00 -14.13
N VAL A 227 2.72 20.10 -13.22
CA VAL A 227 2.22 20.10 -11.84
C VAL A 227 3.39 20.25 -10.88
N ASP A 228 3.37 21.28 -10.06
CA ASP A 228 4.39 21.50 -9.04
C ASP A 228 4.37 20.38 -8.00
N GLY A 229 5.57 19.87 -7.67
CA GLY A 229 5.71 18.78 -6.71
C GLY A 229 5.38 17.38 -7.25
N ALA A 230 4.90 17.23 -8.49
CA ALA A 230 4.82 15.92 -9.13
C ALA A 230 6.21 15.27 -9.27
N PRO A 231 6.32 13.93 -9.22
CA PRO A 231 7.58 13.23 -9.44
C PRO A 231 8.31 13.61 -10.72
N SER A 232 7.59 13.89 -11.80
CA SER A 232 8.16 14.38 -13.07
C SER A 232 9.00 15.66 -12.91
N SER A 233 8.71 16.52 -11.93
CA SER A 233 9.48 17.75 -11.65
C SER A 233 10.83 17.50 -10.98
N ARG A 234 11.10 16.26 -10.51
CA ARG A 234 12.34 15.84 -9.83
C ARG A 234 12.88 14.53 -10.38
N ASP A 235 12.89 14.40 -11.68
CA ASP A 235 13.41 13.21 -12.38
C ASP A 235 12.68 11.91 -11.96
N TYR A 236 11.37 11.99 -11.73
CA TYR A 236 10.50 10.91 -11.25
C TYR A 236 10.98 10.24 -9.95
N SER A 237 11.77 10.95 -9.13
CA SER A 237 12.24 10.43 -7.85
C SER A 237 11.13 10.41 -6.80
N GLY A 238 11.11 9.36 -5.97
CA GLY A 238 10.09 9.17 -4.93
C GLY A 238 8.74 8.72 -5.52
N GLY A 239 7.64 9.11 -4.89
CA GLY A 239 6.29 8.74 -5.35
C GLY A 239 5.97 7.25 -5.15
N PHE A 240 5.25 6.67 -6.10
CA PHE A 240 4.91 5.25 -6.14
C PHE A 240 5.71 4.54 -7.24
N GLY A 241 6.64 3.67 -6.84
CA GLY A 241 7.61 3.05 -7.75
C GLY A 241 6.97 2.25 -8.87
N VAL A 242 7.56 2.34 -10.07
CA VAL A 242 7.11 1.60 -11.27
C VAL A 242 6.99 0.10 -11.00
N HIS A 243 7.91 -0.49 -10.23
CA HIS A 243 7.89 -1.90 -9.83
C HIS A 243 6.69 -2.25 -8.92
N LEU A 244 6.28 -1.33 -8.04
CA LEU A 244 5.10 -1.51 -7.18
C LEU A 244 3.81 -1.42 -7.98
N MET A 245 3.72 -0.49 -8.93
CA MET A 245 2.59 -0.41 -9.85
C MET A 245 2.46 -1.69 -10.69
N ARG A 246 3.57 -2.20 -11.24
CA ARG A 246 3.61 -3.47 -11.98
C ARG A 246 3.15 -4.64 -11.10
N LYS A 247 3.62 -4.70 -9.85
CA LYS A 247 3.19 -5.72 -8.89
C LYS A 247 1.67 -5.66 -8.67
N ASP A 248 1.13 -4.50 -8.36
CA ASP A 248 -0.30 -4.33 -8.09
C ASP A 248 -1.16 -4.62 -9.34
N LEU A 249 -0.69 -4.24 -10.53
CA LEU A 249 -1.35 -4.57 -11.80
C LEU A 249 -1.36 -6.08 -12.06
N ASN A 250 -0.26 -6.79 -11.79
CA ASN A 250 -0.20 -8.24 -11.91
C ASN A 250 -1.17 -8.93 -10.95
N LEU A 251 -1.24 -8.47 -9.69
CA LEU A 251 -2.22 -8.97 -8.72
C LEU A 251 -3.66 -8.74 -9.21
N ALA A 252 -3.95 -7.56 -9.78
CA ALA A 252 -5.28 -7.25 -10.32
C ALA A 252 -5.65 -8.16 -11.50
N ILE A 253 -4.70 -8.43 -12.42
CA ILE A 253 -4.91 -9.33 -13.57
C ILE A 253 -5.18 -10.76 -13.09
N THR A 254 -4.40 -11.26 -12.12
CA THR A 254 -4.60 -12.59 -11.55
C THR A 254 -5.96 -12.70 -10.86
N ALA A 255 -6.29 -11.73 -10.01
CA ALA A 255 -7.58 -11.70 -9.30
C ALA A 255 -8.77 -11.59 -10.27
N ALA A 256 -8.63 -10.86 -11.37
CA ALA A 256 -9.64 -10.77 -12.42
C ALA A 256 -9.87 -12.14 -13.11
N ALA A 257 -8.79 -12.87 -13.41
CA ALA A 257 -8.89 -14.21 -13.99
C ALA A 257 -9.61 -15.18 -13.04
N GLU A 258 -9.28 -15.15 -11.74
CA GLU A 258 -9.96 -15.95 -10.70
C GLU A 258 -11.45 -15.60 -10.59
N ALA A 259 -11.80 -14.33 -10.75
CA ALA A 259 -13.19 -13.86 -10.72
C ALA A 259 -13.95 -14.03 -12.05
N GLY A 260 -13.30 -14.52 -13.11
CA GLY A 260 -13.88 -14.63 -14.45
C GLY A 260 -14.11 -13.26 -15.14
N ALA A 261 -13.45 -12.19 -14.68
CA ALA A 261 -13.55 -10.87 -15.26
C ALA A 261 -12.59 -10.71 -16.45
N ARG A 262 -13.10 -10.19 -17.57
CA ARG A 262 -12.29 -9.95 -18.77
C ARG A 262 -11.68 -8.55 -18.72
N LEU A 263 -10.34 -8.47 -18.80
CA LEU A 263 -9.57 -7.23 -18.84
C LEU A 263 -8.92 -7.06 -20.22
N GLU A 264 -9.50 -6.24 -21.09
CA GLU A 264 -8.97 -6.00 -22.45
C GLU A 264 -7.62 -5.27 -22.44
N LEU A 265 -7.41 -4.34 -21.51
CA LEU A 265 -6.19 -3.53 -21.45
C LEU A 265 -5.13 -4.10 -20.49
N GLY A 266 -5.49 -5.09 -19.67
CA GLY A 266 -4.64 -5.59 -18.59
C GLY A 266 -3.27 -6.07 -19.06
N ASN A 267 -3.25 -7.00 -20.02
CA ASN A 267 -2.00 -7.57 -20.53
C ASN A 267 -1.13 -6.53 -21.25
N ARG A 268 -1.74 -5.63 -22.01
CA ARG A 268 -0.97 -4.58 -22.71
C ARG A 268 -0.36 -3.59 -21.72
N ALA A 269 -1.09 -3.18 -20.70
CA ALA A 269 -0.54 -2.33 -19.63
C ALA A 269 0.60 -3.03 -18.90
N LYS A 270 0.44 -4.32 -18.57
CA LYS A 270 1.50 -5.14 -17.97
C LYS A 270 2.79 -5.11 -18.79
N GLU A 271 2.72 -5.37 -20.10
CA GLU A 271 3.88 -5.33 -21.01
C GLU A 271 4.58 -3.96 -20.99
N VAL A 272 3.81 -2.85 -20.95
CA VAL A 272 4.37 -1.49 -20.88
C VAL A 272 5.14 -1.29 -19.57
N TYR A 273 4.58 -1.66 -18.44
CA TYR A 273 5.26 -1.52 -17.15
C TYR A 273 6.47 -2.44 -17.00
N GLU A 274 6.40 -3.67 -17.51
CA GLU A 274 7.52 -4.60 -17.53
C GLU A 274 8.67 -4.09 -18.37
N ALA A 275 8.37 -3.58 -19.57
CA ALA A 275 9.39 -3.02 -20.46
C ALA A 275 10.03 -1.75 -19.89
N ALA A 276 9.23 -0.86 -19.29
CA ALA A 276 9.75 0.34 -18.63
C ALA A 276 10.68 0.01 -17.45
N GLU A 277 10.35 -0.98 -16.64
CA GLU A 277 11.18 -1.38 -15.49
C GLU A 277 12.54 -1.96 -15.91
N GLN A 278 12.67 -2.49 -17.13
CA GLN A 278 13.94 -2.98 -17.67
C GLN A 278 14.85 -1.86 -18.17
N GLN A 279 14.33 -0.65 -18.38
CA GLN A 279 15.16 0.49 -18.80
C GLN A 279 15.84 1.13 -17.60
N GLU A 280 17.17 1.32 -17.67
CA GLU A 280 17.99 1.84 -16.57
C GLU A 280 17.55 3.25 -16.12
N ASP A 281 17.10 4.09 -17.03
CA ASP A 281 16.63 5.45 -16.76
C ASP A 281 15.19 5.53 -16.22
N CYS A 282 14.46 4.41 -16.23
CA CYS A 282 13.11 4.28 -15.66
C CYS A 282 13.10 3.49 -14.35
N LYS A 283 14.08 2.63 -14.13
CA LYS A 283 14.16 1.73 -12.98
C LYS A 283 14.20 2.49 -11.66
N GLY A 284 13.39 2.02 -10.69
CA GLY A 284 13.31 2.63 -9.34
C GLY A 284 12.63 3.99 -9.26
N ARG A 285 12.07 4.49 -10.36
CA ARG A 285 11.36 5.76 -10.47
C ARG A 285 9.87 5.62 -10.18
N ASP A 286 9.19 6.77 -10.02
CA ASP A 286 7.74 6.82 -9.94
C ASP A 286 7.10 6.26 -11.22
N PHE A 287 5.94 5.62 -11.10
CA PHE A 287 5.28 4.99 -12.23
C PHE A 287 4.87 5.95 -13.35
N SER A 288 4.85 7.27 -13.12
CA SER A 288 4.65 8.28 -14.17
C SER A 288 5.83 8.37 -15.15
N VAL A 289 6.97 7.72 -14.86
CA VAL A 289 8.12 7.56 -15.76
C VAL A 289 7.78 6.85 -17.08
N ILE A 290 6.59 6.23 -17.16
CA ILE A 290 6.07 5.69 -18.42
C ILE A 290 6.08 6.75 -19.54
N TYR A 291 5.95 8.02 -19.23
CA TYR A 291 6.07 9.11 -20.20
C TYR A 291 7.46 9.13 -20.88
N ARG A 292 8.54 9.00 -20.10
CA ARG A 292 9.92 8.85 -20.61
C ARG A 292 10.06 7.60 -21.46
N TYR A 293 9.58 6.46 -20.96
CA TYR A 293 9.58 5.19 -21.68
C TYR A 293 8.92 5.30 -23.07
N LEU A 294 7.86 6.08 -23.20
CA LEU A 294 7.14 6.35 -24.45
C LEU A 294 7.83 7.39 -25.36
N GLY A 295 9.02 7.88 -25.00
CA GLY A 295 9.75 8.90 -25.74
C GLY A 295 9.15 10.30 -25.62
N GLY A 296 8.55 10.59 -24.47
CA GLY A 296 8.09 11.93 -24.14
C GLY A 296 9.25 12.91 -23.98
N ALA A 297 9.07 14.15 -24.43
CA ALA A 297 10.06 15.22 -24.28
C ALA A 297 10.14 15.69 -22.83
N GLU A 298 11.36 15.83 -22.28
CA GLU A 298 11.65 16.27 -20.90
C GLU A 298 12.34 17.64 -20.85
#